data_fa33b064b357bc7dde173782766764bc
#
_entry.id   fa33b064b357bc7dde173782766764bc
#
_cell.length_a   1.000
_cell.length_b   1.000
_cell.length_c   1.000
_cell.angle_alpha   90.00
_cell.angle_beta   90.00
_cell.angle_gamma   90.00
#
_symmetry.space_group_name_H-M   'P 1'
#
loop_
_entity.id
_entity.type
_entity.pdbx_description
1 polymer ?
#
loop_
_entity_poly.entity_id
_entity_poly.type
_entity_poly.pdbx_seq_one_letter_code
_entity_poly.pdbx_strand_id
1 'polypeptide(L)'
;MFLKKKHVAPKATYREVWSKGDIATKLSFFLMGSNALANKQWVKGISLLLSEIIFIVWFILSGIPTLNSLATLGTIKTKKVVYDAAQGVYVTKQPSNSVLILLFGVLALILCVAIIYLYIVNLRSTRHNYILKRDGDHIPTNVEELKSLLDTRLHATLMVIPLLGILFFTILPTIFMISMAFTCLLYTSDAADD
;
A
#
# COMPACT_ATOMS: atom_id res chain seq x y z
N MET A 1 -49.34 12.54 -3.45
CA MET A 1 -48.14 11.95 -2.79
C MET A 1 -46.93 12.78 -3.17
N PHE A 2 -46.59 13.78 -2.35
CA PHE A 2 -45.51 14.73 -2.66
C PHE A 2 -44.15 14.02 -2.47
N LEU A 3 -43.46 13.77 -3.56
CA LEU A 3 -42.04 13.36 -3.53
C LEU A 3 -41.23 14.48 -2.91
N LYS A 4 -40.87 14.33 -1.65
CA LYS A 4 -39.94 15.20 -0.91
C LYS A 4 -38.62 15.20 -1.68
N LYS A 5 -38.37 16.24 -2.46
CA LYS A 5 -37.10 16.43 -3.19
C LYS A 5 -35.97 16.37 -2.14
N LYS A 6 -35.23 15.27 -2.11
CA LYS A 6 -34.08 15.08 -1.19
C LYS A 6 -33.09 16.20 -1.54
N HIS A 7 -32.99 17.21 -0.69
CA HIS A 7 -31.94 18.24 -0.83
C HIS A 7 -30.61 17.51 -0.82
N VAL A 8 -29.95 17.40 -1.96
CA VAL A 8 -28.61 16.87 -2.06
C VAL A 8 -27.70 17.89 -1.39
N ALA A 9 -27.44 17.69 -0.13
CA ALA A 9 -26.51 18.54 0.60
C ALA A 9 -25.14 18.51 -0.09
N PRO A 10 -24.41 19.63 -0.17
CA PRO A 10 -23.13 19.69 -0.84
C PRO A 10 -22.17 18.65 -0.25
N LYS A 11 -21.41 18.00 -1.13
CA LYS A 11 -20.43 16.97 -0.71
C LYS A 11 -19.48 17.57 0.30
N ALA A 12 -19.45 17.03 1.54
CA ALA A 12 -18.54 17.49 2.58
C ALA A 12 -17.09 17.47 2.09
N THR A 13 -16.35 18.53 2.35
CA THR A 13 -14.92 18.59 2.06
C THR A 13 -14.12 17.84 3.14
N TYR A 14 -12.97 17.27 2.83
CA TYR A 14 -12.12 16.61 3.84
C TYR A 14 -11.75 17.53 5.00
N ARG A 15 -11.59 18.83 4.77
CA ARG A 15 -11.37 19.84 5.80
C ARG A 15 -12.56 19.96 6.76
N GLU A 16 -13.78 19.88 6.22
CA GLU A 16 -15.00 19.87 7.03
C GLU A 16 -15.11 18.59 7.88
N VAL A 17 -14.82 17.44 7.27
CA VAL A 17 -14.79 16.14 7.96
C VAL A 17 -13.80 16.14 9.11
N TRP A 18 -12.62 16.74 8.92
CA TRP A 18 -11.62 16.90 9.97
C TRP A 18 -12.07 17.86 11.07
N SER A 19 -12.63 19.02 10.71
CA SER A 19 -13.02 20.05 11.69
C SER A 19 -14.25 19.64 12.53
N LYS A 20 -15.29 19.13 11.87
CA LYS A 20 -16.61 18.85 12.48
C LYS A 20 -16.85 17.37 12.77
N GLY A 21 -15.95 16.48 12.35
CA GLY A 21 -16.09 15.04 12.58
C GLY A 21 -15.87 14.65 14.05
N ASP A 22 -16.44 13.52 14.43
CA ASP A 22 -16.24 12.90 15.74
C ASP A 22 -14.77 12.51 15.95
N ILE A 23 -14.39 12.21 17.20
CA ILE A 23 -13.04 11.76 17.57
C ILE A 23 -12.62 10.56 16.73
N ALA A 24 -13.48 9.57 16.51
CA ALA A 24 -13.20 8.41 15.67
C ALA A 24 -12.99 8.77 14.20
N THR A 25 -13.72 9.77 13.69
CA THR A 25 -13.52 10.30 12.34
C THR A 25 -12.17 10.99 12.19
N LYS A 26 -11.76 11.80 13.18
CA LYS A 26 -10.46 12.45 13.19
C LYS A 26 -9.31 11.43 13.32
N LEU A 27 -9.49 10.44 14.20
CA LEU A 27 -8.52 9.38 14.39
C LEU A 27 -8.29 8.56 13.12
N SER A 28 -9.31 8.40 12.27
CA SER A 28 -9.20 7.67 10.99
C SER A 28 -8.28 8.32 9.95
N PHE A 29 -7.85 9.55 10.17
CA PHE A 29 -6.82 10.19 9.35
C PHE A 29 -5.40 9.73 9.72
N PHE A 30 -5.21 9.18 10.93
CA PHE A 30 -3.93 8.66 11.41
C PHE A 30 -3.94 7.14 11.50
N LEU A 31 -5.02 6.55 12.03
CA LEU A 31 -5.21 5.12 12.21
C LEU A 31 -6.30 4.65 11.25
N MET A 32 -5.91 3.95 10.20
CA MET A 32 -6.86 3.42 9.22
C MET A 32 -7.89 2.51 9.90
N GLY A 33 -9.17 2.67 9.51
CA GLY A 33 -10.25 1.82 10.02
C GLY A 33 -10.90 2.27 11.32
N SER A 34 -10.37 3.24 12.07
CA SER A 34 -10.94 3.68 13.36
C SER A 34 -12.39 4.20 13.22
N ASN A 35 -12.70 4.93 12.14
CA ASN A 35 -14.07 5.36 11.85
C ASN A 35 -14.99 4.16 11.54
N ALA A 36 -14.49 3.17 10.80
CA ALA A 36 -15.25 1.97 10.49
C ALA A 36 -15.57 1.16 11.77
N LEU A 37 -14.61 1.03 12.68
CA LEU A 37 -14.81 0.37 13.98
C LEU A 37 -15.88 1.09 14.81
N ALA A 38 -15.81 2.42 14.91
CA ALA A 38 -16.79 3.21 15.64
C ALA A 38 -18.23 3.08 15.07
N ASN A 39 -18.35 2.84 13.78
CA ASN A 39 -19.63 2.64 13.09
C ASN A 39 -20.03 1.15 12.99
N LYS A 40 -19.47 0.27 13.84
CA LYS A 40 -19.75 -1.20 13.88
C LYS A 40 -19.42 -1.95 12.59
N GLN A 41 -18.59 -1.39 11.72
CA GLN A 41 -18.03 -2.03 10.54
C GLN A 41 -16.74 -2.79 10.93
N TRP A 42 -16.85 -3.79 11.80
CA TRP A 42 -15.71 -4.48 12.44
C TRP A 42 -14.76 -5.10 11.43
N VAL A 43 -15.28 -5.84 10.44
CA VAL A 43 -14.45 -6.56 9.46
C VAL A 43 -13.59 -5.57 8.67
N LYS A 44 -14.19 -4.52 8.15
CA LYS A 44 -13.52 -3.48 7.40
C LYS A 44 -12.52 -2.70 8.26
N GLY A 45 -12.93 -2.31 9.47
CA GLY A 45 -12.10 -1.55 10.39
C GLY A 45 -10.87 -2.33 10.84
N ILE A 46 -11.04 -3.60 11.27
CA ILE A 46 -9.94 -4.48 11.70
C ILE A 46 -9.01 -4.79 10.52
N SER A 47 -9.55 -5.08 9.34
CA SER A 47 -8.74 -5.37 8.14
C SER A 47 -7.84 -4.18 7.77
N LEU A 48 -8.37 -2.95 7.76
CA LEU A 48 -7.60 -1.75 7.46
C LEU A 48 -6.53 -1.46 8.52
N LEU A 49 -6.89 -1.56 9.79
CA LEU A 49 -5.96 -1.35 10.90
C LEU A 49 -4.86 -2.39 10.93
N LEU A 50 -5.21 -3.66 10.70
CA LEU A 50 -4.23 -4.75 10.65
C LEU A 50 -3.26 -4.57 9.47
N SER A 51 -3.77 -4.20 8.29
CA SER A 51 -2.92 -3.94 7.12
C SER A 51 -1.94 -2.78 7.37
N GLU A 52 -2.36 -1.73 8.07
CA GLU A 52 -1.51 -0.61 8.46
C GLU A 52 -0.40 -1.04 9.42
N ILE A 53 -0.76 -1.77 10.49
CA ILE A 53 0.22 -2.25 11.48
C ILE A 53 1.24 -3.19 10.82
N ILE A 54 0.78 -4.16 10.03
CA ILE A 54 1.66 -5.10 9.32
C ILE A 54 2.60 -4.34 8.39
N PHE A 55 2.08 -3.35 7.65
CA PHE A 55 2.89 -2.54 6.76
C PHE A 55 3.93 -1.71 7.53
N ILE A 56 3.57 -1.05 8.63
CA ILE A 56 4.50 -0.24 9.43
C ILE A 56 5.62 -1.11 9.98
N VAL A 57 5.29 -2.27 10.57
CA VAL A 57 6.29 -3.20 11.10
C VAL A 57 7.22 -3.69 9.99
N TRP A 58 6.66 -4.14 8.86
CA TRP A 58 7.45 -4.55 7.71
C TRP A 58 8.32 -3.42 7.16
N PHE A 59 7.76 -2.20 7.05
CA PHE A 59 8.47 -1.04 6.51
C PHE A 59 9.68 -0.65 7.35
N ILE A 60 9.55 -0.67 8.68
CA ILE A 60 10.65 -0.37 9.60
C ILE A 60 11.72 -1.47 9.53
N LEU A 61 11.32 -2.75 9.55
CA LEU A 61 12.25 -3.87 9.61
C LEU A 61 12.95 -4.15 8.27
N SER A 62 12.23 -4.06 7.16
CA SER A 62 12.69 -4.49 5.84
C SER A 62 12.57 -3.41 4.76
N GLY A 63 11.52 -2.60 4.79
CA GLY A 63 11.21 -1.62 3.76
C GLY A 63 12.29 -0.55 3.62
N ILE A 64 12.68 0.09 4.73
CA ILE A 64 13.73 1.13 4.75
C ILE A 64 15.09 0.58 4.28
N PRO A 65 15.61 -0.56 4.81
CA PRO A 65 16.84 -1.15 4.31
C PRO A 65 16.79 -1.51 2.83
N THR A 66 15.66 -2.07 2.37
CA THR A 66 15.46 -2.46 0.97
C THR A 66 15.46 -1.25 0.03
N LEU A 67 14.77 -0.18 0.39
CA LEU A 67 14.73 1.06 -0.42
C LEU A 67 16.09 1.75 -0.45
N ASN A 68 16.83 1.77 0.66
CA ASN A 68 18.19 2.29 0.69
C ASN A 68 19.14 1.46 -0.19
N SER A 69 19.00 0.14 -0.15
CA SER A 69 19.79 -0.77 -1.01
C SER A 69 19.42 -0.58 -2.49
N LEU A 70 18.17 -0.28 -2.81
CA LEU A 70 17.72 0.01 -4.18
C LEU A 70 18.41 1.26 -4.74
N ALA A 71 18.58 2.31 -3.93
CA ALA A 71 19.24 3.55 -4.35
C ALA A 71 20.71 3.35 -4.73
N THR A 72 21.40 2.39 -4.10
CA THR A 72 22.84 2.10 -4.33
C THR A 72 23.09 0.88 -5.20
N LEU A 73 22.04 0.08 -5.50
CA LEU A 73 22.12 -1.25 -6.16
C LEU A 73 23.16 -2.19 -5.52
N GLY A 74 23.46 -1.97 -4.23
CA GLY A 74 24.44 -2.68 -3.46
C GLY A 74 25.78 -1.94 -3.37
N THR A 75 26.47 -2.12 -2.24
CA THR A 75 27.73 -1.43 -1.92
C THR A 75 28.97 -2.25 -2.27
N ILE A 76 28.82 -3.56 -2.44
CA ILE A 76 29.94 -4.48 -2.71
C ILE A 76 29.90 -4.87 -4.19
N LYS A 77 30.69 -4.19 -5.02
CA LYS A 77 30.79 -4.46 -6.46
C LYS A 77 31.65 -5.71 -6.78
N THR A 78 32.67 -6.00 -5.97
CA THR A 78 33.61 -7.10 -6.19
C THR A 78 33.76 -7.98 -4.95
N LYS A 79 34.21 -9.23 -5.12
CA LYS A 79 34.54 -10.10 -3.99
C LYS A 79 35.66 -9.45 -3.16
N LYS A 80 35.40 -9.19 -1.88
CA LYS A 80 36.39 -8.66 -0.95
C LYS A 80 36.72 -9.70 0.11
N VAL A 81 38.00 -9.97 0.31
CA VAL A 81 38.47 -10.77 1.44
C VAL A 81 38.71 -9.82 2.60
N VAL A 82 37.97 -10.02 3.68
CA VAL A 82 38.07 -9.20 4.89
C VAL A 82 38.46 -10.10 6.04
N TYR A 83 39.46 -9.68 6.84
CA TYR A 83 39.84 -10.39 8.04
C TYR A 83 38.81 -10.17 9.13
N ASP A 84 38.17 -11.22 9.60
CA ASP A 84 37.26 -11.19 10.74
C ASP A 84 38.03 -11.41 12.04
N ALA A 85 38.26 -10.32 12.77
CA ALA A 85 39.02 -10.35 14.01
C ALA A 85 38.31 -11.14 15.13
N ALA A 86 37.00 -11.33 15.06
CA ALA A 86 36.24 -12.09 16.05
C ALA A 86 36.40 -13.61 15.86
N GLN A 87 36.61 -14.05 14.61
CA GLN A 87 36.78 -15.47 14.27
C GLN A 87 38.21 -15.82 13.89
N GLY A 88 39.11 -14.84 13.77
CA GLY A 88 40.51 -15.04 13.41
C GLY A 88 40.74 -15.60 12.00
N VAL A 89 39.75 -15.46 11.09
CA VAL A 89 39.81 -16.03 9.73
C VAL A 89 39.51 -14.98 8.66
N TYR A 90 40.06 -15.22 7.48
CA TYR A 90 39.70 -14.41 6.31
C TYR A 90 38.35 -14.85 5.72
N VAL A 91 37.37 -13.97 5.76
CA VAL A 91 36.05 -14.23 5.20
C VAL A 91 35.90 -13.53 3.85
N THR A 92 35.51 -14.28 2.83
CA THR A 92 35.22 -13.72 1.51
C THR A 92 33.80 -13.17 1.49
N LYS A 93 33.65 -11.83 1.49
CA LYS A 93 32.34 -11.19 1.26
C LYS A 93 31.99 -11.27 -0.22
N GLN A 94 30.85 -11.92 -0.51
CA GLN A 94 30.31 -12.00 -1.86
C GLN A 94 29.83 -10.61 -2.33
N PRO A 95 29.89 -10.31 -3.64
CA PRO A 95 29.32 -9.10 -4.19
C PRO A 95 27.81 -9.04 -3.94
N SER A 96 27.29 -7.83 -3.79
CA SER A 96 25.87 -7.61 -3.63
C SER A 96 25.14 -8.07 -4.91
N ASN A 97 24.10 -8.89 -4.73
CA ASN A 97 23.29 -9.33 -5.88
C ASN A 97 22.33 -8.21 -6.30
N SER A 98 22.73 -7.39 -7.26
CA SER A 98 21.96 -6.25 -7.74
C SER A 98 20.58 -6.63 -8.29
N VAL A 99 20.45 -7.84 -8.85
CA VAL A 99 19.18 -8.36 -9.36
C VAL A 99 18.18 -8.59 -8.23
N LEU A 100 18.63 -9.20 -7.13
CA LEU A 100 17.77 -9.40 -5.95
C LEU A 100 17.42 -8.07 -5.28
N ILE A 101 18.38 -7.16 -5.17
CA ILE A 101 18.14 -5.82 -4.62
C ILE A 101 17.09 -5.09 -5.45
N LEU A 102 17.20 -5.13 -6.77
CA LEU A 102 16.25 -4.54 -7.68
C LEU A 102 14.86 -5.18 -7.53
N LEU A 103 14.78 -6.51 -7.50
CA LEU A 103 13.53 -7.25 -7.36
C LEU A 103 12.79 -6.86 -6.07
N PHE A 104 13.48 -6.95 -4.93
CA PHE A 104 12.88 -6.60 -3.64
C PHE A 104 12.61 -5.11 -3.51
N GLY A 105 13.43 -4.25 -4.10
CA GLY A 105 13.23 -2.81 -4.13
C GLY A 105 11.97 -2.41 -4.92
N VAL A 106 11.78 -2.97 -6.11
CA VAL A 106 10.57 -2.76 -6.92
C VAL A 106 9.33 -3.28 -6.18
N LEU A 107 9.42 -4.48 -5.57
CA LEU A 107 8.32 -5.02 -4.76
C LEU A 107 7.99 -4.10 -3.58
N ALA A 108 8.99 -3.54 -2.91
CA ALA A 108 8.80 -2.58 -1.83
C ALA A 108 8.09 -1.30 -2.29
N LEU A 109 8.44 -0.77 -3.46
CA LEU A 109 7.74 0.38 -4.05
C LEU A 109 6.28 0.07 -4.36
N ILE A 110 5.99 -1.11 -4.91
CA ILE A 110 4.61 -1.54 -5.18
C ILE A 110 3.81 -1.63 -3.88
N LEU A 111 4.39 -2.18 -2.80
CA LEU A 111 3.73 -2.23 -1.49
C LEU A 111 3.48 -0.82 -0.91
N CYS A 112 4.41 0.12 -1.08
CA CYS A 112 4.20 1.51 -0.69
C CYS A 112 3.03 2.15 -1.46
N VAL A 113 2.93 1.92 -2.76
CA VAL A 113 1.81 2.41 -3.56
C VAL A 113 0.49 1.76 -3.13
N ALA A 114 0.50 0.47 -2.84
CA ALA A 114 -0.68 -0.26 -2.38
C ALA A 114 -1.22 0.29 -1.04
N ILE A 115 -0.35 0.58 -0.07
CA ILE A 115 -0.79 1.14 1.22
C ILE A 115 -1.31 2.57 1.06
N ILE A 116 -0.71 3.38 0.19
CA ILE A 116 -1.22 4.72 -0.14
C ILE A 116 -2.62 4.62 -0.74
N TYR A 117 -2.85 3.66 -1.64
CA TYR A 117 -4.16 3.40 -2.21
C TYR A 117 -5.18 3.00 -1.13
N LEU A 118 -4.84 2.09 -0.22
CA LEU A 118 -5.69 1.70 0.91
C LEU A 118 -6.00 2.89 1.82
N TYR A 119 -5.03 3.77 2.07
CA TYR A 119 -5.23 4.99 2.83
C TYR A 119 -6.25 5.93 2.16
N ILE A 120 -6.15 6.11 0.84
CA ILE A 120 -7.13 6.91 0.07
C ILE A 120 -8.53 6.27 0.16
N VAL A 121 -8.63 4.95 0.06
CA VAL A 121 -9.91 4.22 0.21
C VAL A 121 -10.48 4.43 1.61
N ASN A 122 -9.64 4.35 2.66
CA ASN A 122 -10.04 4.64 4.03
C ASN A 122 -10.59 6.07 4.18
N LEU A 123 -9.89 7.08 3.65
CA LEU A 123 -10.34 8.47 3.71
C LEU A 123 -11.67 8.69 2.98
N ARG A 124 -11.85 8.06 1.82
CA ARG A 124 -13.12 8.12 1.08
C ARG A 124 -14.26 7.48 1.86
N SER A 125 -14.01 6.34 2.49
CA SER A 125 -14.97 5.66 3.36
C SER A 125 -15.33 6.49 4.59
N THR A 126 -14.34 7.07 5.26
CA THR A 126 -14.52 7.95 6.41
C THR A 126 -15.39 9.16 6.06
N ARG A 127 -15.10 9.80 4.94
CA ARG A 127 -15.91 10.91 4.43
C ARG A 127 -17.34 10.48 4.10
N HIS A 128 -17.53 9.32 3.51
CA HIS A 128 -18.85 8.78 3.19
C HIS A 128 -19.68 8.52 4.46
N ASN A 129 -19.09 7.86 5.46
CA ASN A 129 -19.73 7.61 6.74
C ASN A 129 -20.08 8.90 7.48
N TYR A 130 -19.20 9.93 7.41
CA TYR A 130 -19.48 11.24 7.98
C TYR A 130 -20.69 11.91 7.33
N ILE A 131 -20.80 11.86 5.98
CA ILE A 131 -21.94 12.43 5.25
C ILE A 131 -23.23 11.73 5.66
N LEU A 132 -23.26 10.39 5.68
CA LEU A 132 -24.42 9.61 6.11
C LEU A 132 -24.85 9.97 7.53
N LYS A 133 -23.88 10.08 8.46
CA LYS A 133 -24.14 10.46 9.84
C LYS A 133 -24.70 11.88 9.97
N ARG A 134 -24.15 12.83 9.20
CA ARG A 134 -24.61 14.23 9.17
C ARG A 134 -26.06 14.35 8.64
N ASP A 135 -26.35 13.58 7.61
CA ASP A 135 -27.64 13.63 6.91
C ASP A 135 -28.71 12.76 7.62
N GLY A 136 -28.34 12.05 8.70
CA GLY A 136 -29.23 11.15 9.46
C GLY A 136 -29.58 9.85 8.73
N ASP A 137 -28.82 9.53 7.67
CA ASP A 137 -28.99 8.30 6.91
C ASP A 137 -28.33 7.12 7.63
N HIS A 138 -28.81 5.90 7.37
CA HIS A 138 -28.26 4.68 7.94
C HIS A 138 -26.85 4.40 7.41
N ILE A 139 -25.92 4.12 8.31
CA ILE A 139 -24.56 3.68 7.95
C ILE A 139 -24.59 2.17 7.71
N PRO A 140 -24.22 1.67 6.53
CA PRO A 140 -24.29 0.25 6.21
C PRO A 140 -23.39 -0.58 7.13
N THR A 141 -23.90 -1.70 7.61
CA THR A 141 -23.15 -2.68 8.39
C THR A 141 -22.25 -3.53 7.48
N ASN A 142 -21.31 -4.30 8.09
CA ASN A 142 -20.43 -5.19 7.30
C ASN A 142 -21.21 -6.15 6.38
N VAL A 143 -22.32 -6.69 6.86
CA VAL A 143 -23.14 -7.63 6.10
C VAL A 143 -23.81 -6.94 4.92
N GLU A 144 -24.29 -5.73 5.11
CA GLU A 144 -24.91 -4.91 4.05
C GLU A 144 -23.89 -4.48 3.02
N GLU A 145 -22.66 -4.09 3.44
CA GLU A 145 -21.56 -3.80 2.52
C GLU A 145 -21.17 -5.04 1.70
N LEU A 146 -21.01 -6.20 2.34
CA LEU A 146 -20.68 -7.46 1.67
C LEU A 146 -21.78 -7.86 0.69
N LYS A 147 -23.03 -7.77 1.11
CA LYS A 147 -24.18 -8.02 0.23
C LYS A 147 -24.21 -7.06 -0.96
N SER A 148 -23.91 -5.79 -0.74
CA SER A 148 -23.77 -4.79 -1.82
C SER A 148 -22.65 -5.12 -2.81
N LEU A 149 -21.53 -5.68 -2.35
CA LEU A 149 -20.45 -6.13 -3.23
C LEU A 149 -20.83 -7.36 -4.06
N LEU A 150 -21.66 -8.23 -3.50
CA LEU A 150 -22.10 -9.48 -4.17
C LEU A 150 -23.37 -9.29 -5.03
N ASP A 151 -24.08 -8.18 -4.87
CA ASP A 151 -25.33 -7.89 -5.61
C ASP A 151 -25.15 -6.63 -6.48
N THR A 152 -25.21 -5.45 -5.88
CA THR A 152 -25.22 -4.19 -6.60
C THR A 152 -23.89 -3.87 -7.32
N ARG A 153 -22.76 -4.33 -6.76
CA ARG A 153 -21.40 -4.11 -7.29
C ARG A 153 -20.74 -5.38 -7.80
N LEU A 154 -21.52 -6.42 -8.06
CA LEU A 154 -21.02 -7.74 -8.48
C LEU A 154 -20.05 -7.63 -9.69
N HIS A 155 -20.40 -6.82 -10.69
CA HIS A 155 -19.56 -6.59 -11.86
C HIS A 155 -18.16 -6.06 -11.50
N ALA A 156 -18.07 -5.10 -10.56
CA ALA A 156 -16.79 -4.57 -10.11
C ALA A 156 -16.00 -5.60 -9.30
N THR A 157 -16.68 -6.36 -8.44
CA THR A 157 -16.07 -7.42 -7.63
C THR A 157 -15.50 -8.55 -8.51
N LEU A 158 -16.24 -8.98 -9.54
CA LEU A 158 -15.78 -10.00 -10.49
C LEU A 158 -14.60 -9.52 -11.34
N MET A 159 -14.50 -8.22 -11.65
CA MET A 159 -13.36 -7.68 -12.40
C MET A 159 -12.07 -7.59 -11.58
N VAL A 160 -12.16 -7.58 -10.25
CA VAL A 160 -10.96 -7.51 -9.39
C VAL A 160 -10.05 -8.73 -9.60
N ILE A 161 -10.60 -9.92 -9.73
CA ILE A 161 -9.83 -11.18 -9.88
C ILE A 161 -8.97 -11.16 -11.16
N PRO A 162 -9.52 -10.92 -12.38
CA PRO A 162 -8.69 -10.82 -13.58
C PRO A 162 -7.70 -9.64 -13.55
N LEU A 163 -8.10 -8.50 -12.96
CA LEU A 163 -7.20 -7.35 -12.82
C LEU A 163 -6.00 -7.67 -11.93
N LEU A 164 -6.21 -8.38 -10.82
CA LEU A 164 -5.11 -8.86 -9.97
C LEU A 164 -4.24 -9.87 -10.72
N GLY A 165 -4.84 -10.74 -11.53
CA GLY A 165 -4.09 -11.65 -12.41
C GLY A 165 -3.18 -10.91 -13.37
N ILE A 166 -3.68 -9.91 -14.07
CA ILE A 166 -2.88 -9.07 -14.98
C ILE A 166 -1.77 -8.33 -14.20
N LEU A 167 -2.08 -7.78 -13.04
CA LEU A 167 -1.11 -7.07 -12.21
C LEU A 167 0.06 -7.98 -11.82
N PHE A 168 -0.23 -9.18 -11.28
CA PHE A 168 0.80 -10.08 -10.77
C PHE A 168 1.55 -10.83 -11.89
N PHE A 169 0.85 -11.28 -12.93
CA PHE A 169 1.46 -12.14 -13.96
C PHE A 169 1.98 -11.39 -15.18
N THR A 170 1.52 -10.16 -15.41
CA THR A 170 1.94 -9.38 -16.58
C THR A 170 2.69 -8.12 -16.19
N ILE A 171 2.09 -7.25 -15.39
CA ILE A 171 2.67 -5.92 -15.08
C ILE A 171 3.91 -6.07 -14.21
N LEU A 172 3.87 -6.88 -13.15
CA LEU A 172 5.00 -7.01 -12.23
C LEU A 172 6.25 -7.61 -12.89
N PRO A 173 6.19 -8.74 -13.63
CA PRO A 173 7.34 -9.24 -14.38
C PRO A 173 7.83 -8.27 -15.46
N THR A 174 6.93 -7.55 -16.14
CA THR A 174 7.32 -6.57 -17.16
C THR A 174 8.10 -5.40 -16.55
N ILE A 175 7.66 -4.84 -15.44
CA ILE A 175 8.39 -3.81 -14.71
C ILE A 175 9.78 -4.31 -14.30
N PHE A 176 9.84 -5.56 -13.80
CA PHE A 176 11.11 -6.17 -13.43
C PHE A 176 12.05 -6.33 -14.62
N MET A 177 11.58 -6.83 -15.76
CA MET A 177 12.37 -6.99 -16.99
C MET A 177 12.91 -5.65 -17.49
N ILE A 178 12.06 -4.61 -17.53
CA ILE A 178 12.46 -3.24 -17.90
C ILE A 178 13.55 -2.73 -16.94
N SER A 179 13.34 -2.89 -15.64
CA SER A 179 14.30 -2.45 -14.63
C SER A 179 15.65 -3.17 -14.74
N MET A 180 15.64 -4.48 -15.08
CA MET A 180 16.86 -5.24 -15.35
C MET A 180 17.59 -4.73 -16.61
N ALA A 181 16.88 -4.38 -17.66
CA ALA A 181 17.49 -3.83 -18.86
C ALA A 181 18.28 -2.54 -18.58
N PHE A 182 17.74 -1.65 -17.76
CA PHE A 182 18.44 -0.44 -17.33
C PHE A 182 19.67 -0.72 -16.48
N THR A 183 19.62 -1.69 -15.56
CA THR A 183 20.80 -2.08 -14.76
C THR A 183 21.89 -2.75 -15.59
N CYS A 184 21.52 -3.56 -16.57
CA CYS A 184 22.48 -4.19 -17.48
C CYS A 184 23.23 -3.17 -18.33
N LEU A 185 22.53 -2.14 -18.81
CA LEU A 185 23.13 -1.02 -19.56
C LEU A 185 24.17 -0.24 -18.74
N LEU A 186 23.90 0.00 -17.45
CA LEU A 186 24.85 0.68 -16.55
C LEU A 186 26.11 -0.15 -16.31
N TYR A 187 26.00 -1.48 -16.18
CA TYR A 187 27.14 -2.37 -15.99
C TYR A 187 27.99 -2.53 -17.25
N THR A 188 27.40 -2.50 -18.46
CA THR A 188 28.17 -2.61 -19.72
C THR A 188 28.92 -1.31 -20.04
N SER A 189 28.42 -0.17 -19.62
CA SER A 189 29.12 1.11 -19.81
C SER A 189 30.35 1.23 -18.89
N ASP A 190 30.26 0.80 -17.62
CA ASP A 190 31.38 0.77 -16.68
C ASP A 190 32.51 -0.22 -17.13
N ALA A 191 32.16 -1.32 -17.82
CA ALA A 191 33.12 -2.28 -18.32
C ALA A 191 33.80 -1.88 -19.65
N ALA A 192 33.29 -0.84 -20.31
CA ALA A 192 33.88 -0.29 -21.55
C ALA A 192 34.89 0.84 -21.29
N ASP A 193 34.90 1.39 -20.06
CA ASP A 193 35.80 2.46 -19.62
C ASP A 193 37.05 1.96 -18.86
N ASP A 194 37.19 0.64 -18.64
CA ASP A 194 38.37 -0.07 -18.11
C ASP A 194 39.17 -0.76 -19.26
#